data_690c71f5c15e3b683456ed95f5c9185b
#
_entry.id   690c71f5c15e3b683456ed95f5c9185b
#
_cell.length_a   1.000
_cell.length_b   1.000
_cell.length_c   1.000
_cell.angle_alpha   90.00
_cell.angle_beta   90.00
_cell.angle_gamma   90.00
#
_symmetry.space_group_name_H-M   'P 1'
#
loop_
_entity.id
_entity.type
_entity.pdbx_description
1 polymer ?
#
loop_
_entity_poly.entity_id
_entity_poly.type
_entity_poly.pdbx_seq_one_letter_code
_entity_poly.pdbx_strand_id
1 'polypeptide(L)'
;MNMKKIVAAFDGLKYSESTRDFAIYIAKQTNTHLVGVFMDDPTYTSYKIYELIAKEGVPEDKLKKLEAKDKLVRDAAAEDFNKACRQAELEFTIHRDRDIAIQELKHESIYADLLIIDSKETLTHYTEKLPTRFIRELLTDTQCPVLIVPLKYKPIQKIILL
;
A
#
# COMPACT_ATOMS: atom_id res chain seq x y z
N MET A 1 -7.83 -15.60 -19.47
CA MET A 1 -6.79 -15.66 -18.41
C MET A 1 -7.51 -15.70 -17.07
N ASN A 2 -7.23 -16.67 -16.25
CA ASN A 2 -7.90 -16.81 -14.95
C ASN A 2 -6.92 -16.31 -13.87
N MET A 3 -7.07 -15.06 -13.43
CA MET A 3 -6.28 -14.52 -12.31
C MET A 3 -6.68 -15.22 -11.01
N LYS A 4 -5.70 -15.55 -10.18
CA LYS A 4 -5.89 -16.24 -8.89
C LYS A 4 -5.63 -15.34 -7.71
N LYS A 5 -4.71 -14.39 -7.85
CA LYS A 5 -4.28 -13.50 -6.76
C LYS A 5 -3.99 -12.09 -7.26
N ILE A 6 -4.65 -11.11 -6.66
CA ILE A 6 -4.36 -9.68 -6.82
C ILE A 6 -3.75 -9.17 -5.52
N VAL A 7 -2.66 -8.43 -5.60
CA VAL A 7 -2.04 -7.73 -4.47
C VAL A 7 -2.33 -6.24 -4.58
N ALA A 8 -2.85 -5.64 -3.51
CA ALA A 8 -2.99 -4.19 -3.36
C ALA A 8 -2.03 -3.70 -2.28
N ALA A 9 -1.12 -2.80 -2.64
CA ALA A 9 -0.08 -2.29 -1.75
C ALA A 9 -0.48 -0.95 -1.13
N PHE A 10 -0.32 -0.85 0.19
CA PHE A 10 -0.72 0.31 0.98
C PHE A 10 0.40 0.79 1.91
N ASP A 11 0.58 2.10 1.96
CA ASP A 11 1.24 2.79 3.06
C ASP A 11 0.18 3.04 4.15
N GLY A 12 0.31 2.40 5.30
CA GLY A 12 -0.65 2.52 6.39
C GLY A 12 -0.70 3.92 7.02
N LEU A 13 0.33 4.76 6.84
CA LEU A 13 0.36 6.16 7.32
C LEU A 13 -0.23 7.15 6.31
N LYS A 14 -0.24 6.78 5.01
CA LYS A 14 -0.82 7.55 3.91
C LYS A 14 -1.73 6.65 3.07
N TYR A 15 -2.77 6.13 3.70
CA TYR A 15 -3.67 5.16 3.10
C TYR A 15 -4.39 5.70 1.86
N SER A 16 -4.31 4.94 0.76
CA SER A 16 -4.94 5.28 -0.52
C SER A 16 -6.30 4.60 -0.68
N GLU A 17 -7.37 5.33 -0.47
CA GLU A 17 -8.74 4.85 -0.75
C GLU A 17 -8.94 4.53 -2.22
N SER A 18 -8.29 5.27 -3.11
CA SER A 18 -8.32 5.00 -4.55
C SER A 18 -7.76 3.62 -4.87
N THR A 19 -6.59 3.27 -4.31
CA THR A 19 -6.00 1.92 -4.48
C THR A 19 -6.94 0.83 -3.99
N ARG A 20 -7.56 1.03 -2.80
CA ARG A 20 -8.58 0.13 -2.26
C ARG A 20 -9.73 -0.07 -3.25
N ASP A 21 -10.30 1.00 -3.76
CA ASP A 21 -11.48 0.96 -4.63
C ASP A 21 -11.17 0.32 -5.99
N PHE A 22 -10.02 0.62 -6.59
CA PHE A 22 -9.55 -0.07 -7.80
C PHE A 22 -9.34 -1.56 -7.56
N ALA A 23 -8.70 -1.93 -6.44
CA ALA A 23 -8.44 -3.33 -6.10
C ALA A 23 -9.73 -4.13 -5.90
N ILE A 24 -10.69 -3.57 -5.16
CA ILE A 24 -12.01 -4.18 -4.94
C ILE A 24 -12.75 -4.33 -6.27
N TYR A 25 -12.78 -3.27 -7.10
CA TYR A 25 -13.42 -3.31 -8.40
C TYR A 25 -12.87 -4.44 -9.28
N ILE A 26 -11.54 -4.51 -9.44
CA ILE A 26 -10.91 -5.51 -10.30
C ILE A 26 -11.10 -6.92 -9.73
N ALA A 27 -10.89 -7.12 -8.43
CA ALA A 27 -11.08 -8.41 -7.78
C ALA A 27 -12.50 -8.93 -7.96
N LYS A 28 -13.50 -8.05 -7.84
CA LYS A 28 -14.92 -8.37 -8.04
C LYS A 28 -15.22 -8.75 -9.49
N GLN A 29 -14.72 -7.98 -10.46
CA GLN A 29 -14.93 -8.25 -11.88
C GLN A 29 -14.28 -9.56 -12.34
N THR A 30 -13.20 -9.96 -11.73
CA THR A 30 -12.42 -11.14 -12.12
C THR A 30 -12.65 -12.34 -11.20
N ASN A 31 -13.44 -12.18 -10.16
CA ASN A 31 -13.66 -13.18 -9.11
C ASN A 31 -12.33 -13.73 -8.56
N THR A 32 -11.43 -12.84 -8.18
CA THR A 32 -10.05 -13.15 -7.79
C THR A 32 -9.84 -12.86 -6.31
N HIS A 33 -9.05 -13.69 -5.64
CA HIS A 33 -8.64 -13.47 -4.26
C HIS A 33 -7.79 -12.19 -4.14
N LEU A 34 -8.18 -11.29 -3.22
CA LEU A 34 -7.51 -10.00 -3.00
C LEU A 34 -6.63 -10.05 -1.75
N VAL A 35 -5.37 -9.65 -1.88
CA VAL A 35 -4.44 -9.53 -0.75
C VAL A 35 -4.10 -8.05 -0.56
N GLY A 36 -4.48 -7.49 0.58
CA GLY A 36 -4.03 -6.17 1.01
C GLY A 36 -2.69 -6.28 1.74
N VAL A 37 -1.64 -5.71 1.17
CA VAL A 37 -0.30 -5.66 1.78
C VAL A 37 -0.09 -4.27 2.37
N PHE A 38 -0.03 -4.21 3.70
CA PHE A 38 0.23 -2.98 4.44
C PHE A 38 1.71 -2.93 4.82
N MET A 39 2.42 -2.06 4.13
CA MET A 39 3.87 -1.89 4.29
C MET A 39 4.18 -1.18 5.60
N ASP A 40 4.61 -1.94 6.61
CA ASP A 40 5.05 -1.43 7.91
C ASP A 40 6.58 -1.37 7.96
N ASP A 41 7.17 -0.58 7.07
CA ASP A 41 8.62 -0.45 6.93
C ASP A 41 9.23 0.17 8.20
N PRO A 42 10.15 -0.52 8.88
CA PRO A 42 10.76 -0.03 10.12
C PRO A 42 11.62 1.23 9.93
N THR A 43 11.99 1.54 8.69
CA THR A 43 12.77 2.76 8.36
C THR A 43 11.90 3.98 8.12
N TYR A 44 10.57 3.80 8.09
CA TYR A 44 9.59 4.83 7.78
C TYR A 44 8.60 5.03 8.92
N THR A 45 8.54 6.25 9.45
CA THR A 45 7.62 6.67 10.50
C THR A 45 6.89 7.95 10.08
N SER A 46 5.90 8.40 10.87
CA SER A 46 5.24 9.67 10.59
C SER A 46 6.22 10.85 10.67
N TYR A 47 5.88 11.92 9.97
CA TYR A 47 6.71 13.15 9.96
C TYR A 47 6.99 13.70 11.37
N LYS A 48 6.02 13.59 12.28
CA LYS A 48 6.19 14.02 13.68
C LYS A 48 7.27 13.24 14.41
N ILE A 49 7.38 11.94 14.17
CA ILE A 49 8.46 11.13 14.74
C ILE A 49 9.79 11.49 14.10
N TYR A 50 9.82 11.67 12.79
CA TYR A 50 11.02 12.11 12.07
C TYR A 50 11.54 13.44 12.60
N GLU A 51 10.69 14.46 12.74
CA GLU A 51 11.07 15.76 13.33
C GLU A 51 11.60 15.62 14.74
N LEU A 52 10.99 14.73 15.52
CA LEU A 52 11.36 14.52 16.92
C LEU A 52 12.75 13.88 17.03
N ILE A 53 13.03 12.86 16.23
CA ILE A 53 14.35 12.18 16.18
C ILE A 53 15.45 13.14 15.72
N ALA A 54 15.16 14.04 14.79
CA ALA A 54 16.09 15.04 14.29
C ALA A 54 16.47 16.12 15.31
N LYS A 55 15.70 16.27 16.41
CA LYS A 55 15.97 17.21 17.50
C LYS A 55 16.71 16.48 18.63
N GLU A 56 17.84 17.02 19.07
CA GLU A 56 18.58 16.49 20.23
C GLU A 56 17.71 16.56 21.52
N GLY A 57 17.78 15.51 22.35
CA GLY A 57 17.21 15.49 23.69
C GLY A 57 15.72 15.17 23.76
N VAL A 58 15.21 14.32 22.89
CA VAL A 58 13.80 13.91 22.90
C VAL A 58 13.46 13.01 24.08
N PRO A 59 12.43 13.33 24.88
CA PRO A 59 11.94 12.44 25.93
C PRO A 59 11.40 11.12 25.36
N GLU A 60 11.85 10.00 25.90
CA GLU A 60 11.41 8.66 25.48
C GLU A 60 9.89 8.48 25.55
N ASP A 61 9.23 9.04 26.56
CA ASP A 61 7.78 8.99 26.72
C ASP A 61 7.03 9.65 25.57
N LYS A 62 7.59 10.73 25.01
CA LYS A 62 6.99 11.44 23.88
C LYS A 62 7.12 10.66 22.60
N LEU A 63 8.27 10.00 22.41
CA LEU A 63 8.50 9.11 21.27
C LEU A 63 7.52 7.94 21.29
N LYS A 64 7.40 7.25 22.43
CA LYS A 64 6.46 6.13 22.61
C LYS A 64 5.01 6.50 22.33
N LYS A 65 4.57 7.71 22.75
CA LYS A 65 3.21 8.21 22.45
C LYS A 65 2.98 8.42 20.96
N LEU A 66 3.99 8.93 20.24
CA LEU A 66 3.88 9.14 18.79
C LEU A 66 3.93 7.81 18.02
N GLU A 67 4.75 6.85 18.44
CA GLU A 67 4.78 5.50 17.87
C GLU A 67 3.44 4.78 18.08
N ALA A 68 2.84 4.89 19.26
CA ALA A 68 1.52 4.36 19.54
C ALA A 68 0.45 5.01 18.64
N LYS A 69 0.57 6.32 18.37
CA LYS A 69 -0.32 7.01 17.44
C LYS A 69 -0.15 6.52 16.00
N ASP A 70 1.07 6.35 15.52
CA ASP A 70 1.35 5.79 14.19
C ASP A 70 0.75 4.39 14.06
N LYS A 71 0.88 3.56 15.10
CA LYS A 71 0.27 2.23 15.14
C LYS A 71 -1.25 2.31 14.99
N LEU A 72 -1.93 3.23 15.69
CA LEU A 72 -3.38 3.42 15.57
C LEU A 72 -3.78 3.85 14.16
N VAL A 73 -3.03 4.72 13.51
CA VAL A 73 -3.29 5.13 12.12
C VAL A 73 -3.17 3.94 11.17
N ARG A 74 -2.12 3.14 11.31
CA ARG A 74 -1.91 1.93 10.50
C ARG A 74 -3.00 0.88 10.75
N ASP A 75 -3.42 0.69 11.99
CA ASP A 75 -4.50 -0.23 12.35
C ASP A 75 -5.84 0.23 11.75
N ALA A 76 -6.12 1.53 11.77
CA ALA A 76 -7.32 2.10 11.18
C ALA A 76 -7.35 1.93 9.65
N ALA A 77 -6.22 2.07 8.97
CA ALA A 77 -6.11 1.84 7.54
C ALA A 77 -6.42 0.37 7.16
N ALA A 78 -5.83 -0.57 7.90
CA ALA A 78 -6.09 -2.00 7.68
C ALA A 78 -7.55 -2.37 7.97
N GLU A 79 -8.15 -1.78 9.00
CA GLU A 79 -9.56 -2.00 9.34
C GLU A 79 -10.52 -1.40 8.30
N ASP A 80 -10.21 -0.25 7.72
CA ASP A 80 -10.97 0.33 6.61
C ASP A 80 -10.99 -0.61 5.40
N PHE A 81 -9.83 -1.13 5.02
CA PHE A 81 -9.71 -2.12 3.95
C PHE A 81 -10.52 -3.39 4.26
N ASN A 82 -10.40 -3.92 5.47
CA ASN A 82 -11.14 -5.08 5.94
C ASN A 82 -12.65 -4.89 5.79
N LYS A 83 -13.19 -3.76 6.27
CA LYS A 83 -14.61 -3.42 6.15
C LYS A 83 -15.06 -3.30 4.69
N ALA A 84 -14.28 -2.60 3.87
CA ALA A 84 -14.61 -2.40 2.46
C ALA A 84 -14.66 -3.73 1.68
N CYS A 85 -13.69 -4.63 1.91
CA CYS A 85 -13.69 -5.95 1.29
C CYS A 85 -14.85 -6.84 1.75
N ARG A 86 -15.20 -6.80 3.04
CA ARG A 86 -16.37 -7.51 3.58
C ARG A 86 -17.67 -7.00 2.98
N GLN A 87 -17.84 -5.67 2.88
CA GLN A 87 -19.02 -5.07 2.26
C GLN A 87 -19.15 -5.42 0.77
N ALA A 88 -18.02 -5.62 0.10
CA ALA A 88 -17.98 -6.05 -1.30
C ALA A 88 -18.15 -7.57 -1.46
N GLU A 89 -18.24 -8.33 -0.36
CA GLU A 89 -18.35 -9.80 -0.36
C GLU A 89 -17.19 -10.51 -1.07
N LEU A 90 -15.97 -9.99 -0.89
CA LEU A 90 -14.76 -10.55 -1.48
C LEU A 90 -14.10 -11.60 -0.59
N GLU A 91 -13.45 -12.58 -1.22
CA GLU A 91 -12.43 -13.38 -0.56
C GLU A 91 -11.12 -12.59 -0.52
N PHE A 92 -10.61 -12.34 0.67
CA PHE A 92 -9.40 -11.53 0.85
C PHE A 92 -8.57 -11.94 2.06
N THR A 93 -7.32 -11.52 2.06
CA THR A 93 -6.39 -11.58 3.19
C THR A 93 -5.68 -10.24 3.38
N ILE A 94 -5.16 -10.02 4.57
CA ILE A 94 -4.36 -8.84 4.90
C ILE A 94 -3.00 -9.31 5.38
N HIS A 95 -1.94 -8.85 4.73
CA HIS A 95 -0.56 -9.05 5.14
C HIS A 95 -0.02 -7.76 5.76
N ARG A 96 0.61 -7.88 6.93
CA ARG A 96 1.16 -6.77 7.70
C ARG A 96 2.51 -7.16 8.29
N ASP A 97 3.42 -7.59 7.44
CA ASP A 97 4.75 -7.95 7.89
C ASP A 97 5.60 -6.68 8.09
N ARG A 98 6.38 -6.68 9.16
CA ARG A 98 7.30 -5.58 9.47
C ARG A 98 8.63 -5.82 8.78
N ASP A 99 8.70 -5.46 7.50
CA ASP A 99 9.86 -5.65 6.65
C ASP A 99 10.13 -4.41 5.80
N ILE A 100 11.23 -4.42 5.06
CA ILE A 100 11.55 -3.37 4.08
C ILE A 100 10.52 -3.43 2.95
N ALA A 101 9.74 -2.37 2.81
CA ALA A 101 8.57 -2.33 1.93
C ALA A 101 8.83 -2.78 0.49
N ILE A 102 9.94 -2.34 -0.11
CA ILE A 102 10.28 -2.72 -1.48
C ILE A 102 10.57 -4.22 -1.62
N GLN A 103 11.21 -4.82 -0.62
CA GLN A 103 11.51 -6.26 -0.61
C GLN A 103 10.24 -7.08 -0.42
N GLU A 104 9.36 -6.65 0.47
CA GLU A 104 8.06 -7.27 0.70
C GLU A 104 7.24 -7.31 -0.59
N LEU A 105 7.10 -6.17 -1.29
CA LEU A 105 6.33 -6.13 -2.53
C LEU A 105 6.95 -6.95 -3.66
N LYS A 106 8.28 -6.96 -3.79
CA LYS A 106 8.96 -7.81 -4.75
C LYS A 106 8.68 -9.29 -4.47
N HIS A 107 8.71 -9.70 -3.20
CA HIS A 107 8.39 -11.06 -2.78
C HIS A 107 6.92 -11.41 -3.07
N GLU A 108 5.98 -10.56 -2.70
CA GLU A 108 4.55 -10.76 -2.98
C GLU A 108 4.25 -10.87 -4.47
N SER A 109 4.99 -10.12 -5.31
CA SER A 109 4.81 -10.13 -6.77
C SER A 109 5.11 -11.48 -7.44
N ILE A 110 5.94 -12.33 -6.82
CA ILE A 110 6.28 -13.65 -7.32
C ILE A 110 5.03 -14.54 -7.43
N TYR A 111 4.09 -14.36 -6.51
CA TYR A 111 2.89 -15.19 -6.39
C TYR A 111 1.60 -14.45 -6.79
N ALA A 112 1.72 -13.25 -7.33
CA ALA A 112 0.60 -12.44 -7.76
C ALA A 112 0.43 -12.44 -9.28
N ASP A 113 -0.81 -12.30 -9.74
CA ASP A 113 -1.14 -12.09 -11.15
C ASP A 113 -1.23 -10.59 -11.49
N LEU A 114 -1.42 -9.75 -10.48
CA LEU A 114 -1.48 -8.30 -10.60
C LEU A 114 -1.11 -7.64 -9.27
N LEU A 115 -0.30 -6.60 -9.31
CA LEU A 115 -0.01 -5.72 -8.19
C LEU A 115 -0.59 -4.33 -8.46
N ILE A 116 -1.34 -3.78 -7.51
CA ILE A 116 -1.98 -2.46 -7.60
C ILE A 116 -1.37 -1.53 -6.57
N ILE A 117 -0.96 -0.35 -6.99
CA ILE A 117 -0.28 0.63 -6.12
C ILE A 117 -0.63 2.07 -6.52
N ASP A 118 -0.67 2.97 -5.54
CA ASP A 118 -0.88 4.40 -5.76
C ASP A 118 0.30 5.03 -6.54
N SER A 119 -0.01 5.87 -7.51
CA SER A 119 0.99 6.56 -8.34
C SER A 119 1.92 7.49 -7.55
N LYS A 120 1.48 7.95 -6.39
CA LYS A 120 2.24 8.87 -5.52
C LYS A 120 2.95 8.18 -4.36
N GLU A 121 2.95 6.84 -4.33
CA GLU A 121 3.62 6.11 -3.26
C GLU A 121 5.12 6.39 -3.23
N THR A 122 5.62 6.81 -2.07
CA THR A 122 7.03 7.12 -1.85
C THR A 122 7.64 6.35 -0.68
N LEU A 123 6.83 5.91 0.28
CA LEU A 123 7.27 5.40 1.60
C LEU A 123 8.24 6.37 2.30
N THR A 124 8.06 7.68 2.07
CA THR A 124 8.83 8.77 2.68
C THR A 124 7.91 9.90 3.10
N HIS A 125 8.48 10.91 3.78
CA HIS A 125 7.77 12.14 4.17
C HIS A 125 7.66 13.15 3.03
N TYR A 126 8.35 12.93 1.93
CA TYR A 126 8.47 13.89 0.83
C TYR A 126 7.55 13.53 -0.32
N THR A 127 7.05 14.58 -1.00
CA THR A 127 6.40 14.43 -2.31
C THR A 127 7.47 14.38 -3.38
N GLU A 128 7.30 13.49 -4.35
CA GLU A 128 8.21 13.33 -5.47
C GLU A 128 7.49 13.59 -6.80
N LYS A 129 8.27 13.91 -7.84
CA LYS A 129 7.75 13.92 -9.21
C LYS A 129 7.44 12.50 -9.65
N LEU A 130 6.38 12.36 -10.45
CA LEU A 130 5.98 11.08 -11.02
C LEU A 130 6.85 10.67 -12.22
N PRO A 131 7.21 9.42 -12.38
CA PRO A 131 7.02 8.33 -11.40
C PRO A 131 7.95 8.49 -10.19
N THR A 132 7.47 8.16 -8.99
CA THR A 132 8.26 8.25 -7.76
C THR A 132 9.45 7.30 -7.79
N ARG A 133 10.46 7.56 -6.96
CA ARG A 133 11.61 6.66 -6.81
C ARG A 133 11.16 5.25 -6.41
N PHE A 134 10.23 5.15 -5.46
CA PHE A 134 9.70 3.87 -5.01
C PHE A 134 9.06 3.07 -6.15
N ILE A 135 8.20 3.71 -6.95
CA ILE A 135 7.56 3.08 -8.13
C ILE A 135 8.61 2.64 -9.15
N ARG A 136 9.61 3.48 -9.47
CA ARG A 136 10.67 3.10 -10.40
C ARG A 136 11.46 1.88 -9.94
N GLU A 137 11.81 1.83 -8.66
CA GLU A 137 12.52 0.70 -8.06
C GLU A 137 11.66 -0.57 -8.05
N LEU A 138 10.38 -0.43 -7.72
CA LEU A 138 9.42 -1.54 -7.76
C LEU A 138 9.36 -2.18 -9.17
N LEU A 139 9.27 -1.35 -10.21
CA LEU A 139 9.12 -1.82 -11.59
C LEU A 139 10.37 -2.52 -12.14
N THR A 140 11.55 -2.40 -11.51
CA THR A 140 12.76 -3.07 -11.99
C THR A 140 12.78 -4.57 -11.72
N ASP A 141 12.12 -5.04 -10.67
CA ASP A 141 12.25 -6.42 -10.18
C ASP A 141 10.92 -7.12 -9.86
N THR A 142 9.78 -6.50 -10.12
CA THR A 142 8.49 -7.18 -9.96
C THR A 142 8.32 -8.31 -10.97
N GLN A 143 7.73 -9.40 -10.49
CA GLN A 143 7.51 -10.62 -11.28
C GLN A 143 6.09 -10.69 -11.86
N CYS A 144 5.25 -9.71 -11.62
CA CYS A 144 3.89 -9.61 -12.17
C CYS A 144 3.63 -8.22 -12.76
N PRO A 145 2.59 -8.05 -13.59
CA PRO A 145 2.12 -6.75 -14.04
C PRO A 145 1.78 -5.83 -12.87
N VAL A 146 2.11 -4.54 -12.99
CA VAL A 146 1.81 -3.52 -11.99
C VAL A 146 0.82 -2.51 -12.55
N LEU A 147 -0.30 -2.34 -11.87
CA LEU A 147 -1.29 -1.30 -12.14
C LEU A 147 -1.03 -0.11 -11.21
N ILE A 148 -0.58 0.99 -11.78
CA ILE A 148 -0.35 2.24 -11.07
C ILE A 148 -1.62 3.08 -11.16
N VAL A 149 -2.27 3.34 -10.01
CA VAL A 149 -3.57 4.00 -9.98
C VAL A 149 -3.47 5.47 -9.58
N PRO A 150 -4.36 6.33 -10.10
CA PRO A 150 -4.41 7.74 -9.73
C PRO A 150 -5.03 7.94 -8.34
N LEU A 151 -4.90 9.16 -7.80
CA LEU A 151 -5.45 9.54 -6.49
C LEU A 151 -6.97 9.40 -6.35
N LYS A 152 -7.69 9.48 -7.48
CA LYS A 152 -9.15 9.38 -7.48
C LYS A 152 -9.57 8.16 -8.28
N TYR A 153 -10.37 7.32 -7.64
CA TYR A 153 -10.97 6.18 -8.29
C TYR A 153 -11.96 6.62 -9.39
N LYS A 154 -11.86 5.94 -10.53
CA LYS A 154 -12.88 5.95 -11.60
C LYS A 154 -12.97 4.54 -12.17
N PRO A 155 -14.19 4.02 -12.45
CA PRO A 155 -14.34 2.72 -13.09
C PRO A 155 -13.58 2.67 -14.43
N ILE A 156 -12.90 1.55 -14.66
CA ILE A 156 -12.15 1.34 -15.92
C ILE A 156 -13.18 1.05 -17.03
N GLN A 157 -13.24 1.94 -18.01
CA GLN A 157 -14.16 1.81 -19.15
C GLN A 157 -13.47 1.29 -20.41
N LYS A 158 -12.16 1.53 -20.55
CA LYS A 158 -11.39 1.17 -21.74
C LYS A 158 -9.92 0.93 -21.40
N ILE A 159 -9.36 -0.13 -21.97
CA ILE A 159 -7.92 -0.41 -21.94
C ILE A 159 -7.38 -0.26 -23.36
N ILE A 160 -6.31 0.51 -23.52
CA ILE A 160 -5.61 0.68 -24.78
C ILE A 160 -4.23 0.05 -24.62
N LEU A 161 -3.92 -0.90 -25.50
CA LEU A 161 -2.60 -1.48 -25.63
C LEU A 161 -1.82 -0.72 -26.71
N LEU A 162 -0.62 -0.30 -26.40
CA LEU A 162 0.29 0.41 -27.30
C LEU A 162 1.36 -0.53 -27.84
#